data_d1de6ebb03af5c957362820d9525f982
#
_entry.id   d1de6ebb03af5c957362820d9525f982
#
_cell.length_a   1.000
_cell.length_b   1.000
_cell.length_c   1.000
_cell.angle_alpha   90.00
_cell.angle_beta   90.00
_cell.angle_gamma   90.00
#
_symmetry.space_group_name_H-M   'P 1'
#
loop_
_entity.id
_entity.type
_entity.pdbx_description
1 polymer ?
#
loop_
_entity_poly.entity_id
_entity_poly.type
_entity_poly.pdbx_seq_one_letter_code
_entity_poly.pdbx_strand_id
1 'polypeptide(L)'
;TPQMATSFADGTKISMEMAVVANATGFRTGKRGMYGPKCSHANEAVNLFPRDQMLNGGLVDFILGAEPGPGVFVIGYDDDPFRKPYMNYFKLGDGPFYVFYVPYHLPHLEVPLTAARAVLFNDAAITPIGGPVCDVITIAKRDLKEGEMLDGIGGFTCYGTLENSDICRSERLLPMGLSEGCR
;
A
#
# COMPACT_ATOMS: atom_id res chain seq x y z
N THR A 1 10.17 10.32 -16.31
CA THR A 1 10.97 11.46 -15.83
C THR A 1 11.83 11.03 -14.65
N PRO A 2 12.96 11.70 -14.36
CA PRO A 2 13.77 11.41 -13.16
C PRO A 2 12.97 11.47 -11.86
N GLN A 3 12.12 12.49 -11.70
CA GLN A 3 11.24 12.64 -10.55
C GLN A 3 10.31 11.43 -10.35
N MET A 4 9.71 10.93 -11.44
CA MET A 4 8.86 9.74 -11.38
C MET A 4 9.66 8.50 -10.94
N ALA A 5 10.86 8.28 -11.50
CA ALA A 5 11.73 7.18 -11.09
C ALA A 5 12.13 7.30 -9.61
N THR A 6 12.45 8.51 -9.14
CA THR A 6 12.76 8.77 -7.73
C THR A 6 11.58 8.43 -6.82
N SER A 7 10.34 8.82 -7.17
CA SER A 7 9.15 8.53 -6.35
C SER A 7 8.83 7.03 -6.25
N PHE A 8 9.26 6.22 -7.21
CA PHE A 8 9.22 4.76 -7.11
C PHE A 8 10.29 4.24 -6.13
N ALA A 9 11.51 4.76 -6.26
CA ALA A 9 12.65 4.25 -5.50
C ALA A 9 12.61 4.65 -4.01
N ASP A 10 12.04 5.81 -3.69
CA ASP A 10 12.02 6.34 -2.32
C ASP A 10 10.79 5.90 -1.49
N GLY A 11 9.89 5.12 -2.09
CA GLY A 11 8.70 4.60 -1.43
C GLY A 11 7.48 5.53 -1.44
N THR A 12 7.58 6.74 -2.01
CA THR A 12 6.44 7.67 -2.11
C THR A 12 5.27 7.06 -2.87
N LYS A 13 5.56 6.45 -4.04
CA LYS A 13 4.50 5.88 -4.89
C LYS A 13 3.76 4.75 -4.18
N ILE A 14 4.47 3.78 -3.62
CA ILE A 14 3.82 2.65 -2.93
C ILE A 14 3.02 3.13 -1.72
N SER A 15 3.48 4.16 -1.01
CA SER A 15 2.73 4.77 0.09
C SER A 15 1.42 5.39 -0.38
N MET A 16 1.40 6.05 -1.54
CA MET A 16 0.18 6.59 -2.14
C MET A 16 -0.80 5.48 -2.55
N GLU A 17 -0.30 4.43 -3.19
CA GLU A 17 -1.13 3.27 -3.57
C GLU A 17 -1.74 2.61 -2.34
N MET A 18 -0.97 2.40 -1.29
CA MET A 18 -1.47 1.80 -0.04
C MET A 18 -2.43 2.73 0.72
N ALA A 19 -2.27 4.06 0.65
CA ALA A 19 -3.26 5.00 1.19
C ALA A 19 -4.62 4.86 0.49
N VAL A 20 -4.62 4.71 -0.84
CA VAL A 20 -5.84 4.49 -1.62
C VAL A 20 -6.52 3.18 -1.20
N VAL A 21 -5.78 2.08 -1.07
CA VAL A 21 -6.31 0.79 -0.62
C VAL A 21 -6.82 0.88 0.82
N ALA A 22 -6.06 1.50 1.73
CA ALA A 22 -6.45 1.69 3.13
C ALA A 22 -7.79 2.44 3.25
N ASN A 23 -7.91 3.56 2.54
CA ASN A 23 -9.11 4.39 2.59
C ASN A 23 -10.32 3.75 1.88
N ALA A 24 -10.09 2.81 0.96
CA ALA A 24 -11.16 2.03 0.34
C ALA A 24 -11.64 0.87 1.23
N THR A 25 -10.75 0.24 1.99
CA THR A 25 -11.04 -0.97 2.76
C THR A 25 -11.26 -0.73 4.25
N GLY A 26 -10.79 0.37 4.78
CA GLY A 26 -10.69 0.62 6.22
C GLY A 26 -9.44 -0.01 6.87
N PHE A 27 -8.58 -0.67 6.10
CA PHE A 27 -7.33 -1.26 6.58
C PHE A 27 -6.34 -0.17 6.99
N ARG A 28 -5.42 -0.50 7.89
CA ARG A 28 -4.46 0.46 8.47
C ARG A 28 -3.03 0.03 8.21
N THR A 29 -2.09 0.93 8.33
CA THR A 29 -0.68 0.53 8.42
C THR A 29 -0.34 0.11 9.86
N GLY A 30 0.47 -0.93 9.98
CA GLY A 30 0.91 -1.45 11.29
C GLY A 30 1.96 -0.59 11.99
N LYS A 31 2.65 0.26 11.22
CA LYS A 31 3.62 1.26 11.69
C LYS A 31 3.80 2.33 10.62
N ARG A 32 4.36 3.47 11.00
CA ARG A 32 4.77 4.52 10.05
C ARG A 32 5.68 3.92 8.96
N GLY A 33 5.31 4.09 7.71
CA GLY A 33 6.06 3.64 6.54
C GLY A 33 5.90 2.17 6.19
N MET A 34 4.99 1.44 6.86
CA MET A 34 4.75 0.01 6.63
C MET A 34 5.93 -0.89 7.03
N TYR A 35 5.80 -2.20 6.93
CA TYR A 35 6.87 -3.15 7.27
C TYR A 35 7.86 -3.37 6.13
N GLY A 36 7.35 -3.52 4.91
CA GLY A 36 8.14 -3.72 3.71
C GLY A 36 9.15 -4.87 3.78
N PRO A 37 8.78 -6.06 4.25
CA PRO A 37 9.72 -7.16 4.43
C PRO A 37 10.24 -7.67 3.08
N LYS A 38 11.44 -8.27 3.11
CA LYS A 38 12.00 -8.96 1.95
C LYS A 38 11.59 -10.43 1.95
N CYS A 39 11.25 -10.95 0.76
CA CYS A 39 11.01 -12.38 0.53
C CYS A 39 11.32 -12.73 -0.93
N SER A 40 11.42 -14.02 -1.23
CA SER A 40 11.70 -14.50 -2.58
C SER A 40 10.43 -14.76 -3.39
N HIS A 41 9.28 -15.00 -2.73
CA HIS A 41 8.02 -15.27 -3.40
C HIS A 41 6.84 -14.76 -2.56
N ALA A 42 5.77 -14.31 -3.23
CA ALA A 42 4.58 -13.74 -2.57
C ALA A 42 3.91 -14.70 -1.56
N ASN A 43 3.99 -16.02 -1.78
CA ASN A 43 3.44 -17.01 -0.84
C ASN A 43 4.09 -16.99 0.54
N GLU A 44 5.30 -16.45 0.67
CA GLU A 44 5.99 -16.32 1.97
C GLU A 44 5.37 -15.21 2.83
N ALA A 45 4.60 -14.29 2.22
CA ALA A 45 4.01 -13.12 2.88
C ALA A 45 3.16 -13.48 4.10
N VAL A 46 2.50 -14.64 4.12
CA VAL A 46 1.69 -15.12 5.26
C VAL A 46 2.45 -15.18 6.58
N ASN A 47 3.79 -15.30 6.54
CA ASN A 47 4.65 -15.43 7.70
C ASN A 47 5.43 -14.16 8.04
N LEU A 48 5.25 -13.08 7.27
CA LEU A 48 6.08 -11.87 7.37
C LEU A 48 5.40 -10.74 8.13
N PHE A 49 4.07 -10.79 8.27
CA PHE A 49 3.30 -9.74 8.92
C PHE A 49 2.75 -10.19 10.28
N PRO A 50 2.55 -9.25 11.23
CA PRO A 50 1.94 -9.55 12.52
C PRO A 50 0.51 -10.07 12.37
N ARG A 51 0.27 -11.32 12.80
CA ARG A 51 -1.03 -11.98 12.64
C ARG A 51 -2.16 -11.29 13.38
N ASP A 52 -1.88 -10.77 14.57
CA ASP A 52 -2.82 -10.01 15.39
C ASP A 52 -3.30 -8.75 14.66
N GLN A 53 -2.41 -8.04 13.98
CA GLN A 53 -2.78 -6.85 13.21
C GLN A 53 -3.59 -7.20 11.96
N MET A 54 -3.24 -8.27 11.26
CA MET A 54 -4.03 -8.76 10.11
C MET A 54 -5.46 -9.13 10.52
N LEU A 55 -5.66 -9.72 11.71
CA LEU A 55 -6.97 -10.12 12.22
C LEU A 55 -7.76 -8.96 12.85
N ASN A 56 -7.09 -7.93 13.36
CA ASN A 56 -7.71 -6.78 14.02
C ASN A 56 -7.96 -5.61 13.07
N GLY A 57 -8.79 -5.83 12.04
CA GLY A 57 -9.23 -4.78 11.13
C GLY A 57 -8.52 -4.72 9.79
N GLY A 58 -7.47 -5.53 9.59
CA GLY A 58 -6.73 -5.61 8.33
C GLY A 58 -5.53 -4.68 8.25
N LEU A 59 -4.58 -5.06 7.41
CA LEU A 59 -3.27 -4.41 7.24
C LEU A 59 -3.03 -4.10 5.77
N VAL A 60 -2.53 -2.91 5.47
CA VAL A 60 -1.94 -2.57 4.17
C VAL A 60 -0.42 -2.56 4.31
N ASP A 61 0.26 -3.22 3.38
CA ASP A 61 1.72 -3.31 3.37
C ASP A 61 2.23 -3.73 1.98
N PHE A 62 3.54 -3.86 1.84
CA PHE A 62 4.19 -4.33 0.62
C PHE A 62 5.32 -5.30 0.97
N ILE A 63 5.81 -6.03 -0.04
CA ILE A 63 6.97 -6.92 0.05
C ILE A 63 8.02 -6.53 -0.98
N LEU A 64 9.28 -6.82 -0.70
CA LEU A 64 10.41 -6.50 -1.58
C LEU A 64 11.09 -7.77 -2.08
N GLY A 65 11.48 -7.75 -3.36
CA GLY A 65 12.31 -8.79 -3.96
C GLY A 65 11.58 -10.07 -4.36
N ALA A 66 10.27 -10.15 -4.20
CA ALA A 66 9.49 -11.31 -4.61
C ALA A 66 9.47 -11.51 -6.13
N GLU A 67 9.69 -12.75 -6.57
CA GLU A 67 9.57 -13.16 -7.97
C GLU A 67 8.46 -14.21 -8.13
N PRO A 68 7.66 -14.17 -9.24
CA PRO A 68 7.67 -13.13 -10.26
C PRO A 68 7.04 -11.81 -9.78
N GLY A 69 7.51 -10.70 -10.32
CA GLY A 69 7.03 -9.35 -9.99
C GLY A 69 7.27 -8.35 -11.13
N PRO A 70 6.78 -7.12 -11.01
CA PRO A 70 5.92 -6.57 -9.96
C PRO A 70 4.48 -7.13 -10.02
N GLY A 71 3.81 -7.19 -8.87
CA GLY A 71 2.45 -7.72 -8.79
C GLY A 71 1.69 -7.21 -7.57
N VAL A 72 0.51 -7.76 -7.35
CA VAL A 72 -0.34 -7.46 -6.20
C VAL A 72 -0.69 -8.75 -5.46
N PHE A 73 -0.85 -8.68 -4.15
CA PHE A 73 -1.25 -9.83 -3.34
C PHE A 73 -2.26 -9.43 -2.26
N VAL A 74 -3.04 -10.42 -1.84
CA VAL A 74 -3.96 -10.32 -0.70
C VAL A 74 -3.76 -11.54 0.18
N ILE A 75 -3.70 -11.33 1.49
CA ILE A 75 -3.72 -12.40 2.49
C ILE A 75 -5.14 -12.50 3.05
N GLY A 76 -5.81 -13.60 2.78
CA GLY A 76 -7.10 -13.92 3.36
C GLY A 76 -6.96 -14.82 4.59
N TYR A 77 -7.88 -14.69 5.54
CA TYR A 77 -7.99 -15.59 6.70
C TYR A 77 -9.27 -16.41 6.60
N ASP A 78 -9.12 -17.72 6.77
CA ASP A 78 -10.25 -18.66 6.85
C ASP A 78 -9.84 -19.88 7.69
N ASP A 79 -10.53 -20.08 8.80
CA ASP A 79 -10.32 -21.20 9.72
C ASP A 79 -11.43 -22.26 9.68
N ASP A 80 -12.37 -22.17 8.73
CA ASP A 80 -13.45 -23.12 8.58
C ASP A 80 -12.91 -24.51 8.16
N PRO A 81 -13.10 -25.54 8.98
CA PRO A 81 -12.62 -26.88 8.69
C PRO A 81 -13.25 -27.48 7.42
N PHE A 82 -14.46 -27.06 7.04
CA PHE A 82 -15.11 -27.56 5.81
C PHE A 82 -14.49 -26.98 4.55
N ARG A 83 -13.94 -25.75 4.60
CA ARG A 83 -13.29 -25.12 3.44
C ARG A 83 -11.82 -25.49 3.28
N LYS A 84 -11.15 -25.87 4.36
CA LYS A 84 -9.72 -26.23 4.35
C LYS A 84 -9.34 -27.28 3.29
N PRO A 85 -10.08 -28.40 3.07
CA PRO A 85 -9.76 -29.36 2.02
C PRO A 85 -9.81 -28.76 0.61
N TYR A 86 -10.72 -27.82 0.37
CA TYR A 86 -10.82 -27.14 -0.91
C TYR A 86 -9.64 -26.18 -1.15
N MET A 87 -9.22 -25.41 -0.12
CA MET A 87 -8.03 -24.57 -0.19
C MET A 87 -6.78 -25.38 -0.50
N ASN A 88 -6.63 -26.55 0.14
CA ASN A 88 -5.55 -27.51 -0.16
C ASN A 88 -5.64 -28.07 -1.60
N TYR A 89 -6.82 -28.41 -2.06
CA TYR A 89 -7.03 -28.85 -3.44
C TYR A 89 -6.56 -27.79 -4.45
N PHE A 90 -6.84 -26.51 -4.20
CA PHE A 90 -6.37 -25.37 -5.00
C PHE A 90 -4.90 -24.99 -4.76
N LYS A 91 -4.15 -25.76 -3.97
CA LYS A 91 -2.72 -25.52 -3.69
C LYS A 91 -2.42 -24.21 -2.95
N LEU A 92 -3.38 -23.72 -2.19
CA LEU A 92 -3.22 -22.49 -1.38
C LEU A 92 -2.54 -22.73 -0.03
N GLY A 93 -2.32 -24.02 0.35
CA GLY A 93 -1.67 -24.41 1.62
C GLY A 93 -2.65 -24.81 2.71
N ASP A 94 -2.11 -25.05 3.92
CA ASP A 94 -2.87 -25.59 5.05
C ASP A 94 -3.61 -24.54 5.88
N GLY A 95 -3.46 -23.26 5.54
CA GLY A 95 -4.12 -22.14 6.25
C GLY A 95 -3.64 -21.97 7.70
N PRO A 96 -4.38 -21.18 8.51
CA PRO A 96 -5.62 -20.47 8.17
C PRO A 96 -5.42 -19.17 7.36
N PHE A 97 -4.19 -18.79 7.05
CA PHE A 97 -3.90 -17.66 6.17
C PHE A 97 -3.53 -18.16 4.79
N TYR A 98 -4.11 -17.54 3.76
CA TYR A 98 -3.97 -17.92 2.36
C TYR A 98 -3.54 -16.71 1.54
N VAL A 99 -2.57 -16.88 0.63
CA VAL A 99 -2.13 -15.83 -0.27
C VAL A 99 -2.81 -15.99 -1.63
N PHE A 100 -3.41 -14.90 -2.09
CA PHE A 100 -3.90 -14.75 -3.45
C PHE A 100 -3.05 -13.67 -4.12
N TYR A 101 -2.42 -13.95 -5.25
CA TYR A 101 -1.59 -12.96 -5.90
C TYR A 101 -1.72 -12.99 -7.42
N VAL A 102 -1.52 -11.82 -8.02
CA VAL A 102 -1.40 -11.60 -9.45
C VAL A 102 0.03 -11.16 -9.72
N PRO A 103 0.84 -11.96 -10.44
CA PRO A 103 2.27 -11.71 -10.60
C PRO A 103 2.59 -10.65 -11.68
N TYR A 104 1.70 -9.71 -11.89
CA TYR A 104 1.90 -8.60 -12.83
C TYR A 104 1.07 -7.38 -12.41
N HIS A 105 1.49 -6.21 -12.88
CA HIS A 105 0.77 -4.95 -12.76
C HIS A 105 0.94 -4.18 -14.07
N LEU A 106 -0.10 -4.12 -14.87
CA LEU A 106 -0.10 -3.59 -16.24
C LEU A 106 -1.09 -2.42 -16.39
N PRO A 107 -0.77 -1.21 -15.85
CA PRO A 107 -1.70 -0.09 -15.80
C PRO A 107 -2.27 0.30 -17.16
N HIS A 108 -1.47 0.21 -18.22
CA HIS A 108 -1.90 0.54 -19.59
C HIS A 108 -2.97 -0.41 -20.15
N LEU A 109 -3.10 -1.63 -19.59
CA LEU A 109 -4.20 -2.56 -19.90
C LEU A 109 -5.38 -2.41 -18.93
N GLU A 110 -5.12 -1.97 -17.71
CA GLU A 110 -6.11 -1.85 -16.63
C GLU A 110 -6.89 -0.54 -16.70
N VAL A 111 -6.27 0.57 -17.12
CA VAL A 111 -6.92 1.88 -17.25
C VAL A 111 -8.14 1.87 -18.19
N PRO A 112 -8.10 1.26 -19.39
CA PRO A 112 -9.28 1.15 -20.25
C PRO A 112 -10.44 0.40 -19.60
N LEU A 113 -10.15 -0.63 -18.80
CA LEU A 113 -11.17 -1.38 -18.06
C LEU A 113 -11.81 -0.52 -16.97
N THR A 114 -11.02 0.24 -16.23
CA THR A 114 -11.50 1.20 -15.22
C THR A 114 -12.41 2.27 -15.85
N ALA A 115 -12.00 2.83 -16.99
CA ALA A 115 -12.79 3.80 -17.73
C ALA A 115 -14.11 3.19 -18.24
N ALA A 116 -14.07 1.98 -18.79
CA ALA A 116 -15.25 1.28 -19.26
C ALA A 116 -16.25 0.99 -18.12
N ARG A 117 -15.79 0.57 -16.95
CA ARG A 117 -16.64 0.38 -15.76
C ARG A 117 -17.35 1.66 -15.36
N ALA A 118 -16.62 2.77 -15.30
CA ALA A 118 -17.20 4.06 -14.95
C ALA A 118 -18.28 4.50 -15.94
N VAL A 119 -18.02 4.36 -17.26
CA VAL A 119 -18.94 4.83 -18.31
C VAL A 119 -20.14 3.89 -18.50
N LEU A 120 -19.91 2.57 -18.54
CA LEU A 120 -20.96 1.60 -18.89
C LEU A 120 -21.83 1.21 -17.70
N PHE A 121 -21.25 1.20 -16.47
CA PHE A 121 -21.93 0.68 -15.29
C PHE A 121 -22.08 1.74 -14.18
N ASN A 122 -21.59 2.98 -14.39
CA ASN A 122 -21.51 4.00 -13.34
C ASN A 122 -20.83 3.47 -12.07
N ASP A 123 -19.80 2.65 -12.24
CA ASP A 123 -19.11 1.92 -11.20
C ASP A 123 -17.66 2.42 -11.08
N ALA A 124 -17.26 2.84 -9.90
CA ALA A 124 -15.88 3.20 -9.59
C ALA A 124 -15.08 1.93 -9.28
N ALA A 125 -13.90 1.79 -9.88
CA ALA A 125 -13.00 0.66 -9.58
C ALA A 125 -12.58 0.63 -8.10
N ILE A 126 -12.41 1.82 -7.49
CA ILE A 126 -12.10 1.99 -6.07
C ILE A 126 -12.68 3.31 -5.56
N THR A 127 -13.21 3.33 -4.34
CA THR A 127 -13.74 4.52 -3.67
C THR A 127 -13.34 4.51 -2.20
N PRO A 128 -13.17 5.68 -1.55
CA PRO A 128 -12.71 5.79 -0.17
C PRO A 128 -13.85 5.53 0.85
N ILE A 129 -14.58 4.43 0.71
CA ILE A 129 -15.71 4.08 1.59
C ILE A 129 -15.29 3.65 3.00
N GLY A 130 -14.04 3.25 3.18
CA GLY A 130 -13.45 2.95 4.49
C GLY A 130 -13.16 4.21 5.32
N GLY A 131 -13.25 5.39 4.72
CA GLY A 131 -12.99 6.68 5.36
C GLY A 131 -11.52 7.07 5.34
N PRO A 132 -11.16 8.25 5.89
CA PRO A 132 -9.78 8.70 5.96
C PRO A 132 -9.03 7.98 7.09
N VAL A 133 -8.55 6.76 6.83
CA VAL A 133 -7.84 5.93 7.81
C VAL A 133 -6.31 6.02 7.70
N CYS A 134 -5.78 6.33 6.50
CA CYS A 134 -4.35 6.56 6.27
C CYS A 134 -4.13 7.80 5.41
N ASP A 135 -2.99 8.44 5.61
CA ASP A 135 -2.48 9.55 4.82
C ASP A 135 -1.02 9.30 4.43
N VAL A 136 -0.54 9.99 3.38
CA VAL A 136 0.88 10.01 3.02
C VAL A 136 1.49 11.28 3.54
N ILE A 137 2.40 11.14 4.50
CA ILE A 137 3.08 12.25 5.18
C ILE A 137 4.45 12.53 4.57
N THR A 138 4.91 13.76 4.75
CA THR A 138 6.21 14.24 4.28
C THR A 138 7.31 13.88 5.28
N ILE A 139 8.36 13.23 4.82
CA ILE A 139 9.57 12.92 5.57
C ILE A 139 10.77 13.56 4.88
N ALA A 140 11.64 14.21 5.64
CA ALA A 140 12.88 14.77 5.11
C ALA A 140 13.85 13.65 4.70
N LYS A 141 14.48 13.76 3.53
CA LYS A 141 15.52 12.84 3.05
C LYS A 141 16.90 13.11 3.66
N ARG A 142 17.07 14.30 4.21
CA ARG A 142 18.30 14.81 4.80
C ARG A 142 18.00 15.94 5.80
N ASP A 143 19.01 16.40 6.49
CA ASP A 143 18.88 17.62 7.30
C ASP A 143 18.58 18.82 6.39
N LEU A 144 17.59 19.59 6.77
CA LEU A 144 17.15 20.80 6.06
C LEU A 144 17.51 22.03 6.88
N LYS A 145 17.85 23.12 6.19
CA LYS A 145 18.10 24.41 6.82
C LYS A 145 16.79 25.18 6.98
N GLU A 146 16.73 26.03 7.99
CA GLU A 146 15.61 26.96 8.16
C GLU A 146 15.41 27.82 6.90
N GLY A 147 14.16 27.88 6.41
CA GLY A 147 13.82 28.57 5.18
C GLY A 147 14.12 27.81 3.89
N GLU A 148 14.66 26.61 3.97
CA GLU A 148 14.85 25.78 2.79
C GLU A 148 13.51 25.29 2.24
N MET A 149 13.33 25.42 0.93
CA MET A 149 12.06 25.06 0.26
C MET A 149 12.00 23.55 0.00
N LEU A 150 10.85 22.93 0.29
CA LEU A 150 10.57 21.57 -0.06
C LEU A 150 10.23 21.45 -1.55
N ASP A 151 10.80 20.46 -2.22
CA ASP A 151 10.67 20.25 -3.67
C ASP A 151 9.63 19.20 -4.06
N GLY A 152 8.87 18.70 -3.09
CA GLY A 152 7.72 17.83 -3.34
C GLY A 152 8.06 16.40 -3.77
N ILE A 153 7.10 15.77 -4.46
CA ILE A 153 7.16 14.36 -4.86
C ILE A 153 8.28 14.13 -5.86
N GLY A 154 9.14 13.16 -5.56
CA GLY A 154 10.27 12.77 -6.43
C GLY A 154 11.44 13.74 -6.41
N GLY A 155 11.44 14.68 -5.45
CA GLY A 155 12.51 15.63 -5.24
C GLY A 155 13.66 15.11 -4.36
N PHE A 156 14.55 16.02 -3.94
CA PHE A 156 15.75 15.74 -3.17
C PHE A 156 15.61 16.04 -1.68
N THR A 157 14.60 16.85 -1.30
CA THR A 157 14.44 17.32 0.07
C THR A 157 13.58 16.41 0.91
N CYS A 158 12.56 15.77 0.30
CA CYS A 158 11.59 14.98 1.03
C CYS A 158 11.03 13.79 0.20
N TYR A 159 10.37 12.89 0.89
CA TYR A 159 9.63 11.76 0.31
C TYR A 159 8.35 11.50 1.10
N GLY A 160 7.42 10.76 0.50
CA GLY A 160 6.17 10.38 1.12
C GLY A 160 6.24 9.04 1.83
N THR A 161 5.67 8.95 3.03
CA THR A 161 5.50 7.69 3.73
C THR A 161 4.10 7.54 4.30
N LEU A 162 3.59 6.30 4.40
CA LEU A 162 2.25 6.01 4.89
C LEU A 162 2.17 6.13 6.41
N GLU A 163 1.12 6.77 6.91
CA GLU A 163 0.81 6.83 8.34
C GLU A 163 -0.70 6.79 8.57
N ASN A 164 -1.12 6.32 9.75
CA ASN A 164 -2.52 6.34 10.16
C ASN A 164 -3.02 7.77 10.38
N SER A 165 -4.20 8.10 9.88
CA SER A 165 -4.73 9.48 9.86
C SER A 165 -4.98 10.08 11.24
N ASP A 166 -5.24 9.26 12.25
CA ASP A 166 -5.34 9.71 13.65
C ASP A 166 -3.98 10.22 14.18
N ILE A 167 -2.88 9.52 13.87
CA ILE A 167 -1.52 9.94 14.18
C ILE A 167 -1.16 11.20 13.39
N CYS A 168 -1.45 11.22 12.08
CA CYS A 168 -1.21 12.39 11.24
C CYS A 168 -1.81 13.67 11.83
N ARG A 169 -3.06 13.58 12.31
CA ARG A 169 -3.74 14.72 12.93
C ARG A 169 -3.16 15.09 14.32
N SER A 170 -2.90 14.09 15.15
CA SER A 170 -2.38 14.34 16.52
C SER A 170 -0.97 14.93 16.50
N GLU A 171 -0.12 14.49 15.59
CA GLU A 171 1.24 14.99 15.42
C GLU A 171 1.34 16.19 14.45
N ARG A 172 0.23 16.58 13.81
CA ARG A 172 0.17 17.68 12.81
C ARG A 172 1.17 17.48 11.67
N LEU A 173 1.23 16.25 11.13
CA LEU A 173 2.17 15.90 10.09
C LEU A 173 1.76 16.54 8.75
N LEU A 174 2.76 17.02 7.99
CA LEU A 174 2.54 17.64 6.68
C LEU A 174 2.19 16.57 5.64
N PRO A 175 1.00 16.64 4.99
CA PRO A 175 0.68 15.75 3.89
C PRO A 175 1.65 15.92 2.70
N MET A 176 2.09 14.81 2.10
CA MET A 176 3.04 14.83 0.99
C MET A 176 2.54 15.63 -0.22
N GLY A 177 1.24 15.61 -0.49
CA GLY A 177 0.64 16.38 -1.58
C GLY A 177 0.64 17.89 -1.39
N LEU A 178 0.95 18.38 -0.17
CA LEU A 178 1.04 19.80 0.16
C LEU A 178 2.46 20.28 0.42
N SER A 179 3.47 19.41 0.25
CA SER A 179 4.85 19.72 0.62
C SER A 179 5.55 20.66 -0.36
N GLU A 180 5.21 20.62 -1.65
CA GLU A 180 5.88 21.44 -2.67
C GLU A 180 5.70 22.94 -2.39
N GLY A 181 6.82 23.63 -2.31
CA GLY A 181 6.85 25.07 -2.03
C GLY A 181 6.74 25.44 -0.54
N CYS A 182 6.56 24.50 0.37
CA CYS A 182 6.65 24.74 1.82
C CYS A 182 8.10 25.04 2.24
N ARG A 183 8.23 25.83 3.35
CA ARG A 183 9.53 26.22 3.93
C ARG A 183 9.58 25.93 5.42
#